data_4933648d9df17d18bb518cb4bfcb4ce7
#
_entry.id   4933648d9df17d18bb518cb4bfcb4ce7
#
_cell.length_a   1.000
_cell.length_b   1.000
_cell.length_c   1.000
_cell.angle_alpha   90.00
_cell.angle_beta   90.00
_cell.angle_gamma   90.00
#
_symmetry.space_group_name_H-M   'P 1'
#
loop_
_entity.id
_entity.type
_entity.pdbx_description
1 polymer ?
#
loop_
_entity_poly.entity_id
_entity_poly.type
_entity_poly.pdbx_seq_one_letter_code
_entity_poly.pdbx_strand_id
1 'polypeptide(L)'
;MGRRELREHIFRLLFRRDFFPEEEMKDQEALYIEYLADPEQEEVDYIVRKTEKIMAMIPELDSMVNEHAVGWQTDRMGKVDLTIIRLAVYEMKFDEDIPVSVAINEAVESVSYTHLTLPTSIFV
;
A
#
# COMPACT_ATOMS: atom_id res chain seq x y z
N MET A 1 -15.79 -0.27 -11.92
CA MET A 1 -15.32 -0.81 -10.63
C MET A 1 -15.66 0.14 -9.50
N GLY A 2 -16.03 -0.40 -8.36
CA GLY A 2 -16.21 0.41 -7.18
C GLY A 2 -14.90 0.88 -6.59
N ARG A 3 -14.96 1.88 -5.71
CA ARG A 3 -13.77 2.44 -5.04
C ARG A 3 -12.95 1.38 -4.30
N ARG A 4 -13.66 0.47 -3.62
CA ARG A 4 -13.04 -0.62 -2.87
C ARG A 4 -12.26 -1.56 -3.79
N GLU A 5 -12.83 -1.89 -4.93
CA GLU A 5 -12.20 -2.76 -5.91
C GLU A 5 -10.96 -2.12 -6.52
N LEU A 6 -11.03 -0.82 -6.82
CA LEU A 6 -9.88 -0.07 -7.32
C LEU A 6 -8.73 -0.09 -6.30
N ARG A 7 -9.04 0.11 -5.02
CA ARG A 7 -8.03 0.05 -3.95
C ARG A 7 -7.38 -1.33 -3.85
N GLU A 8 -8.18 -2.37 -4.01
CA GLU A 8 -7.68 -3.74 -3.98
C GLU A 8 -6.65 -4.00 -5.09
N HIS A 9 -6.91 -3.52 -6.29
CA HIS A 9 -5.98 -3.65 -7.40
C HIS A 9 -4.70 -2.86 -7.17
N ILE A 10 -4.81 -1.65 -6.64
CA ILE A 10 -3.64 -0.84 -6.28
C ILE A 10 -2.81 -1.55 -5.21
N PHE A 11 -3.45 -2.10 -4.19
CA PHE A 11 -2.78 -2.87 -3.15
C PHE A 11 -1.98 -4.03 -3.74
N ARG A 12 -2.60 -4.81 -4.61
CA ARG A 12 -1.95 -5.98 -5.21
C ARG A 12 -0.74 -5.61 -6.05
N LEU A 13 -0.82 -4.50 -6.78
CA LEU A 13 0.32 -4.03 -7.57
C LEU A 13 1.45 -3.50 -6.66
N LEU A 14 1.11 -2.75 -5.62
CA LEU A 14 2.09 -2.29 -4.64
C LEU A 14 2.79 -3.45 -3.95
N PHE A 15 2.04 -4.48 -3.61
CA PHE A 15 2.59 -5.66 -2.96
C PHE A 15 3.63 -6.35 -3.83
N ARG A 16 3.43 -6.37 -5.15
CA ARG A 16 4.38 -6.97 -6.09
C ARG A 16 5.73 -6.26 -6.10
N ARG A 17 5.74 -4.98 -5.79
CA ARG A 17 6.99 -4.19 -5.77
C ARG A 17 8.05 -4.78 -4.83
N ASP A 18 7.64 -5.45 -3.76
CA ASP A 18 8.57 -6.06 -2.81
C ASP A 18 9.18 -7.36 -3.32
N PHE A 19 8.68 -7.91 -4.42
CA PHE A 19 9.13 -9.18 -4.98
C PHE A 19 9.82 -9.04 -6.33
N PHE A 20 9.69 -7.89 -7.00
CA PHE A 20 10.24 -7.68 -8.32
C PHE A 20 11.10 -6.42 -8.35
N PRO A 21 12.21 -6.41 -9.14
CA PRO A 21 13.00 -5.21 -9.32
C PRO A 21 12.17 -4.10 -9.97
N GLU A 22 12.55 -2.85 -9.72
CA GLU A 22 11.84 -1.69 -10.25
C GLU A 22 11.71 -1.73 -11.77
N GLU A 23 12.75 -2.17 -12.47
CA GLU A 23 12.75 -2.27 -13.92
C GLU A 23 11.76 -3.30 -14.46
N GLU A 24 11.33 -4.27 -13.65
CA GLU A 24 10.34 -5.28 -14.04
C GLU A 24 8.91 -4.87 -13.71
N MET A 25 8.72 -3.80 -12.93
CA MET A 25 7.39 -3.43 -12.47
C MET A 25 6.44 -3.04 -13.59
N LYS A 26 6.94 -2.40 -14.66
CA LYS A 26 6.08 -2.07 -15.80
C LYS A 26 5.54 -3.32 -16.48
N ASP A 27 6.37 -4.34 -16.61
CA ASP A 27 5.95 -5.63 -17.16
C ASP A 27 4.95 -6.30 -16.23
N GLN A 28 5.15 -6.21 -14.92
CA GLN A 28 4.22 -6.75 -13.92
C GLN A 28 2.88 -6.03 -13.96
N GLU A 29 2.88 -4.71 -14.14
CA GLU A 29 1.65 -3.94 -14.30
C GLU A 29 0.88 -4.38 -15.55
N ALA A 30 1.57 -4.53 -16.67
CA ALA A 30 0.96 -4.96 -17.92
C ALA A 30 0.35 -6.35 -17.80
N LEU A 31 1.08 -7.28 -17.20
CA LEU A 31 0.59 -8.64 -16.96
C LEU A 31 -0.64 -8.65 -16.06
N TYR A 32 -0.62 -7.83 -15.01
CA TYR A 32 -1.73 -7.74 -14.09
C TYR A 32 -3.00 -7.23 -14.77
N ILE A 33 -2.86 -6.20 -15.60
CA ILE A 33 -3.98 -5.60 -16.32
C ILE A 33 -4.61 -6.61 -17.28
N GLU A 34 -3.82 -7.47 -17.90
CA GLU A 34 -4.32 -8.53 -18.78
C GLU A 34 -5.27 -9.51 -18.07
N TYR A 35 -5.10 -9.67 -16.75
CA TYR A 35 -5.97 -10.53 -15.95
C TYR A 35 -7.28 -9.88 -15.53
N LEU A 36 -7.42 -8.56 -15.71
CA LEU A 36 -8.65 -7.88 -15.35
C LEU A 36 -9.75 -8.20 -16.35
N ALA A 37 -10.93 -8.47 -15.81
CA ALA A 37 -12.08 -8.78 -16.64
C ALA A 37 -12.66 -7.50 -17.21
N ASP A 38 -12.42 -7.25 -18.48
CA ASP A 38 -13.06 -6.18 -19.26
C ASP A 38 -12.97 -4.80 -18.58
N PRO A 39 -11.78 -4.35 -18.15
CA PRO A 39 -11.66 -3.07 -17.45
C PRO A 39 -11.82 -1.89 -18.41
N GLU A 40 -12.42 -0.80 -17.90
CA GLU A 40 -12.43 0.44 -18.64
C GLU A 40 -11.05 1.08 -18.63
N GLN A 41 -10.67 1.73 -19.71
CA GLN A 41 -9.34 2.35 -19.82
C GLN A 41 -9.10 3.40 -18.73
N GLU A 42 -10.11 4.15 -18.36
CA GLU A 42 -10.00 5.14 -17.28
C GLU A 42 -9.66 4.49 -15.93
N GLU A 43 -10.22 3.33 -15.68
CA GLU A 43 -9.96 2.58 -14.45
C GLU A 43 -8.53 2.04 -14.44
N VAL A 44 -8.08 1.50 -15.56
CA VAL A 44 -6.70 1.04 -15.73
C VAL A 44 -5.73 2.18 -15.50
N ASP A 45 -5.97 3.33 -16.12
CA ASP A 45 -5.11 4.51 -15.98
C ASP A 45 -5.06 4.99 -14.52
N TYR A 46 -6.18 4.97 -13.84
CA TYR A 46 -6.25 5.35 -12.43
C TYR A 46 -5.41 4.43 -11.56
N ILE A 47 -5.58 3.12 -11.73
CA ILE A 47 -4.86 2.11 -10.95
C ILE A 47 -3.35 2.25 -11.15
N VAL A 48 -2.89 2.30 -12.39
CA VAL A 48 -1.48 2.38 -12.72
C VAL A 48 -0.88 3.69 -12.21
N ARG A 49 -1.54 4.80 -12.48
CA ARG A 49 -1.06 6.12 -12.08
C ARG A 49 -0.92 6.25 -10.57
N LYS A 50 -1.93 5.81 -9.84
CA LYS A 50 -1.90 5.90 -8.38
C LYS A 50 -0.84 4.96 -7.79
N THR A 51 -0.72 3.75 -8.33
CA THR A 51 0.32 2.81 -7.92
C THR A 51 1.71 3.42 -8.10
N GLU A 52 1.97 4.03 -9.26
CA GLU A 52 3.26 4.64 -9.53
C GLU A 52 3.56 5.82 -8.62
N LYS A 53 2.54 6.64 -8.32
CA LYS A 53 2.70 7.76 -7.38
C LYS A 53 3.08 7.27 -5.99
N ILE A 54 2.42 6.23 -5.51
CA ILE A 54 2.71 5.67 -4.19
C ILE A 54 4.11 5.07 -4.18
N MET A 55 4.49 4.34 -5.23
CA MET A 55 5.82 3.74 -5.34
C MET A 55 6.92 4.80 -5.28
N ALA A 56 6.71 5.92 -5.93
CA ALA A 56 7.68 7.02 -5.92
C ALA A 56 7.84 7.63 -4.52
N MET A 57 6.84 7.50 -3.67
CA MET A 57 6.84 8.07 -2.33
C MET A 57 7.21 7.07 -1.23
N ILE A 58 7.48 5.82 -1.57
CA ILE A 58 7.78 4.79 -0.57
C ILE A 58 8.90 5.20 0.41
N PRO A 59 10.04 5.76 -0.02
CA PRO A 59 11.06 6.19 0.93
C PRO A 59 10.55 7.19 1.95
N GLU A 60 9.74 8.16 1.52
CA GLU A 60 9.14 9.15 2.42
C GLU A 60 8.10 8.51 3.35
N LEU A 61 7.26 7.64 2.81
CA LEU A 61 6.24 6.95 3.61
C LEU A 61 6.88 6.08 4.69
N ASP A 62 7.91 5.33 4.34
CA ASP A 62 8.62 4.49 5.29
C ASP A 62 9.31 5.33 6.38
N SER A 63 9.89 6.46 6.01
CA SER A 63 10.49 7.38 6.95
C SER A 63 9.45 7.93 7.94
N MET A 64 8.28 8.32 7.45
CA MET A 64 7.18 8.79 8.30
C MET A 64 6.74 7.71 9.29
N VAL A 65 6.60 6.48 8.83
CA VAL A 65 6.20 5.37 9.69
C VAL A 65 7.25 5.11 10.76
N ASN A 66 8.52 5.07 10.38
CA ASN A 66 9.61 4.83 11.32
C ASN A 66 9.74 5.91 12.39
N GLU A 67 9.42 7.17 12.04
CA GLU A 67 9.48 8.28 12.99
C GLU A 67 8.31 8.30 13.97
N HIS A 68 7.12 7.92 13.52
CA HIS A 68 5.89 8.15 14.28
C HIS A 68 5.28 6.89 14.88
N ALA A 69 5.61 5.73 14.38
CA ALA A 69 5.03 4.46 14.86
C ALA A 69 6.06 3.67 15.67
N VAL A 70 6.17 3.99 16.95
CA VAL A 70 7.07 3.29 17.87
C VAL A 70 6.71 1.80 17.90
N GLY A 71 7.69 0.94 17.67
CA GLY A 71 7.48 -0.51 17.64
C GLY A 71 7.05 -1.05 16.27
N TRP A 72 6.82 -0.18 15.30
CA TRP A 72 6.41 -0.56 13.95
C TRP A 72 7.46 -0.11 12.93
N GLN A 73 8.64 -0.71 12.99
CA GLN A 73 9.70 -0.39 12.03
C GLN A 73 9.46 -1.10 10.70
N THR A 74 9.60 -0.37 9.60
CA THR A 74 9.29 -0.89 8.26
C THR A 74 10.14 -2.10 7.88
N ASP A 75 11.39 -2.15 8.33
CA ASP A 75 12.28 -3.27 8.04
C ASP A 75 11.92 -4.56 8.80
N ARG A 76 11.07 -4.45 9.82
CA ARG A 76 10.63 -5.58 10.64
C ARG A 76 9.21 -6.02 10.36
N MET A 77 8.50 -5.27 9.53
CA MET A 77 7.12 -5.59 9.19
C MET A 77 7.04 -6.67 8.13
N GLY A 78 5.99 -7.49 8.20
CA GLY A 78 5.64 -8.36 7.10
C GLY A 78 5.24 -7.54 5.88
N LYS A 79 5.45 -8.07 4.69
CA LYS A 79 5.22 -7.33 3.43
C LYS A 79 3.76 -6.93 3.23
N VAL A 80 2.83 -7.78 3.67
CA VAL A 80 1.39 -7.47 3.58
C VAL A 80 1.07 -6.25 4.45
N ASP A 81 1.53 -6.27 5.71
CA ASP A 81 1.28 -5.17 6.65
C ASP A 81 1.91 -3.88 6.19
N LEU A 82 3.14 -3.96 5.71
CA LEU A 82 3.85 -2.80 5.20
C LEU A 82 3.11 -2.18 4.01
N THR A 83 2.60 -3.01 3.11
CA THR A 83 1.84 -2.52 1.95
C THR A 83 0.53 -1.86 2.39
N ILE A 84 -0.17 -2.45 3.36
CA ILE A 84 -1.39 -1.87 3.93
C ILE A 84 -1.10 -0.49 4.52
N ILE A 85 -0.05 -0.38 5.31
CA ILE A 85 0.32 0.87 5.96
C ILE A 85 0.73 1.92 4.93
N ARG A 86 1.56 1.55 3.96
CA ARG A 86 1.97 2.47 2.89
C ARG A 86 0.77 3.04 2.14
N LEU A 87 -0.16 2.18 1.73
CA LEU A 87 -1.36 2.61 1.01
C LEU A 87 -2.23 3.52 1.88
N ALA A 88 -2.47 3.11 3.12
CA ALA A 88 -3.33 3.87 4.03
C ALA A 88 -2.72 5.23 4.38
N VAL A 89 -1.43 5.30 4.68
CA VAL A 89 -0.76 6.56 5.00
C VAL A 89 -0.78 7.49 3.79
N TYR A 90 -0.52 6.95 2.60
CA TYR A 90 -0.58 7.75 1.38
C TYR A 90 -1.97 8.35 1.18
N GLU A 91 -3.02 7.54 1.29
CA GLU A 91 -4.38 8.01 1.08
C GLU A 91 -4.80 9.06 2.10
N MET A 92 -4.50 8.84 3.36
CA MET A 92 -4.90 9.78 4.41
C MET A 92 -4.12 11.09 4.33
N LYS A 93 -2.82 11.01 4.04
CA LYS A 93 -1.97 12.21 4.01
C LYS A 93 -2.13 13.01 2.73
N PHE A 94 -2.16 12.35 1.58
CA PHE A 94 -2.08 13.02 0.29
C PHE A 94 -3.42 13.12 -0.44
N ASP A 95 -4.33 12.19 -0.22
CA ASP A 95 -5.66 12.26 -0.81
C ASP A 95 -6.64 13.02 0.08
N GLU A 96 -6.54 12.86 1.41
CA GLU A 96 -7.49 13.44 2.36
C GLU A 96 -6.92 14.58 3.21
N ASP A 97 -5.63 14.85 3.08
CA ASP A 97 -4.93 15.93 3.80
C ASP A 97 -5.07 15.83 5.33
N ILE A 98 -4.84 14.66 5.86
CA ILE A 98 -4.86 14.39 7.30
C ILE A 98 -3.44 14.58 7.86
N PRO A 99 -3.29 15.08 9.10
CA PRO A 99 -1.96 15.16 9.73
C PRO A 99 -1.25 13.81 9.78
N VAL A 100 0.06 13.81 9.61
CA VAL A 100 0.88 12.59 9.54
C VAL A 100 0.66 11.68 10.75
N SER A 101 0.65 12.25 11.95
CA SER A 101 0.47 11.46 13.17
C SER A 101 -0.87 10.73 13.20
N VAL A 102 -1.93 11.38 12.75
CA VAL A 102 -3.27 10.79 12.69
C VAL A 102 -3.31 9.70 11.63
N ALA A 103 -2.74 9.97 10.45
CA ALA A 103 -2.71 8.99 9.37
C ALA A 103 -1.99 7.71 9.80
N ILE A 104 -0.85 7.85 10.47
CA ILE A 104 -0.06 6.71 10.92
C ILE A 104 -0.76 5.94 12.04
N ASN A 105 -1.35 6.64 13.00
CA ASN A 105 -2.08 5.99 14.08
C ASN A 105 -3.25 5.17 13.54
N GLU A 106 -4.01 5.72 12.60
CA GLU A 106 -5.12 4.99 11.99
C GLU A 106 -4.64 3.80 11.15
N ALA A 107 -3.54 3.97 10.41
CA ALA A 107 -2.99 2.89 9.61
C ALA A 107 -2.50 1.73 10.50
N VAL A 108 -1.78 2.05 11.57
CA VAL A 108 -1.28 1.05 12.51
C VAL A 108 -2.42 0.35 13.23
N GLU A 109 -3.45 1.09 13.61
CA GLU A 109 -4.63 0.54 14.24
C GLU A 109 -5.37 -0.42 13.31
N SER A 110 -5.46 -0.08 12.03
CA SER A 110 -6.07 -0.93 11.02
C SER A 110 -5.31 -2.25 10.88
N VAL A 111 -3.98 -2.21 10.87
CA VAL A 111 -3.15 -3.40 10.82
C VAL A 111 -3.29 -4.21 12.10
N SER A 112 -3.27 -3.57 13.25
CA SER A 112 -3.46 -4.24 14.54
C SER A 112 -4.80 -4.93 14.62
N TYR A 113 -5.84 -4.31 14.09
CA TYR A 113 -7.18 -4.92 14.04
C TYR A 113 -7.18 -6.17 13.15
N THR A 114 -6.56 -6.08 11.98
CA THR A 114 -6.41 -7.22 11.08
C THR A 114 -5.68 -8.36 11.79
N HIS A 115 -4.77 -8.04 12.68
CA HIS A 115 -3.96 -9.01 13.40
C HIS A 115 -4.64 -9.69 14.55
N LEU A 116 -5.76 -9.19 15.00
CA LEU A 116 -6.57 -9.91 15.99
C LEU A 116 -7.05 -11.25 15.44
N THR A 117 -7.00 -11.42 14.13
CA THR A 117 -7.39 -12.67 13.46
C THR A 117 -6.19 -13.54 13.08
N LEU A 118 -4.95 -13.08 13.33
CA LEU A 118 -3.73 -13.80 13.01
C LEU A 118 -2.90 -14.05 14.28
N PRO A 119 -2.02 -15.06 14.27
CA PRO A 119 -1.14 -15.31 15.41
C PRO A 119 -0.27 -14.07 15.69
N THR A 120 -0.27 -13.64 16.95
CA THR A 120 0.48 -12.44 17.36
C THR A 120 2.00 -12.58 17.17
N SER A 121 2.49 -13.80 17.08
CA SER A 121 3.91 -14.08 16.86
C SER A 121 4.45 -13.51 15.55
N ILE A 122 3.57 -13.14 14.62
CA ILE A 122 3.95 -12.52 13.35
C ILE A 122 4.48 -11.08 13.57
N PHE A 123 4.15 -10.45 14.71
CA PHE A 123 4.45 -9.04 14.97
C PHE A 123 5.53 -8.78 15.98
N VAL A 124 6.01 -9.77 16.57
CA VAL A 124 7.04 -9.62 17.60
C VAL A 124 8.43 -9.66 17.00
#